data_2fa5256bf85a1bb8e9bd4785b6b3bb85
#
_entry.id   2fa5256bf85a1bb8e9bd4785b6b3bb85
#
_cell.length_a   1.000
_cell.length_b   1.000
_cell.length_c   1.000
_cell.angle_alpha   90.00
_cell.angle_beta   90.00
_cell.angle_gamma   90.00
#
_symmetry.space_group_name_H-M   'P 1'
#
loop_
_entity.id
_entity.type
_entity.pdbx_description
1 polymer ?
#
loop_
_entity_poly.entity_id
_entity_poly.type
_entity_poly.pdbx_seq_one_letter_code
_entity_poly.pdbx_strand_id
1 'polypeptide(L)'
;LLNQHHPDRYIVKKGDTLWDIASMFLNKPWLWPEIWQINPQIANPHLIYPGDELELVYLDGKPRLRMKAGVARLSPRIREAPWDGAIPTIPVDAIAPFLSLPYVLNEGELDAAPYVVAFADEHIVAGAGQRIYVRSIDSDETRKYDIIRPGDAYRDAETDEILGYEGLFIGAAELQRTGDPATLMVDIAEQEVLVGDRMRPAIRETGTGNFHPRAPEQPIDGAIISVLNGVSQIGQYNIVVLDRGRIDGLSPGVVLQVDHRGETVPDQVARSQATFLNRSMREKVKLPDEAAGLLMVFRAFERVSFGIIMDAKRSIHLKDKVRNP
;
A
#
# COMPACT_ATOMS: atom_id res chain seq x y z
N LEU A 1 2.66 22.69 -13.91
CA LEU A 1 2.43 22.27 -12.53
C LEU A 1 0.94 22.27 -12.17
N LEU A 2 0.22 23.36 -12.50
CA LEU A 2 -1.20 23.51 -12.18
C LEU A 2 -2.10 22.80 -13.19
N ASN A 3 -3.24 22.30 -12.70
CA ASN A 3 -4.33 21.80 -13.53
C ASN A 3 -4.96 22.99 -14.27
N GLN A 4 -5.36 22.82 -15.53
CA GLN A 4 -5.98 23.88 -16.34
C GLN A 4 -7.33 24.37 -15.79
N HIS A 5 -8.02 23.55 -15.02
CA HIS A 5 -9.34 23.83 -14.46
C HIS A 5 -9.32 23.89 -12.92
N HIS A 6 -8.17 24.30 -12.33
CA HIS A 6 -8.08 24.41 -10.88
C HIS A 6 -9.04 25.48 -10.34
N PRO A 7 -9.61 25.25 -9.14
CA PRO A 7 -10.37 26.28 -8.45
C PRO A 7 -9.42 27.33 -7.84
N ASP A 8 -9.86 28.58 -7.74
CA ASP A 8 -9.10 29.61 -7.03
C ASP A 8 -9.16 29.44 -5.51
N ARG A 9 -10.24 28.81 -5.02
CA ARG A 9 -10.50 28.55 -3.60
C ARG A 9 -11.19 27.21 -3.42
N TYR A 10 -10.89 26.58 -2.29
CA TYR A 10 -11.53 25.33 -1.91
C TYR A 10 -11.79 25.30 -0.41
N ILE A 11 -12.97 24.86 0.02
CA ILE A 11 -13.31 24.62 1.40
C ILE A 11 -13.20 23.14 1.66
N VAL A 12 -12.33 22.76 2.59
CA VAL A 12 -12.06 21.37 2.97
C VAL A 12 -13.32 20.74 3.53
N LYS A 13 -13.67 19.55 3.05
CA LYS A 13 -14.83 18.79 3.48
C LYS A 13 -14.41 17.58 4.31
N LYS A 14 -15.34 17.08 5.10
CA LYS A 14 -15.15 15.83 5.83
C LYS A 14 -15.03 14.68 4.82
N GLY A 15 -13.99 13.87 4.97
CA GLY A 15 -13.67 12.75 4.07
C GLY A 15 -12.70 13.10 2.95
N ASP A 16 -12.34 14.38 2.78
CA ASP A 16 -11.28 14.76 1.85
C ASP A 16 -9.93 14.22 2.34
N THR A 17 -9.04 13.98 1.38
CA THR A 17 -7.62 13.72 1.64
C THR A 17 -6.77 14.84 1.04
N LEU A 18 -5.54 14.99 1.51
CA LEU A 18 -4.60 15.93 0.91
C LEU A 18 -4.32 15.62 -0.56
N TRP A 19 -4.33 14.32 -0.91
CA TRP A 19 -4.18 13.87 -2.28
C TRP A 19 -5.33 14.33 -3.17
N ASP A 20 -6.58 14.17 -2.73
CA ASP A 20 -7.75 14.57 -3.51
C ASP A 20 -7.76 16.08 -3.75
N ILE A 21 -7.49 16.86 -2.69
CA ILE A 21 -7.36 18.32 -2.82
C ILE A 21 -6.24 18.67 -3.77
N ALA A 22 -5.05 18.06 -3.62
CA ALA A 22 -3.93 18.31 -4.51
C ALA A 22 -4.24 17.99 -5.97
N SER A 23 -5.02 16.95 -6.25
CA SER A 23 -5.43 16.57 -7.61
C SER A 23 -6.32 17.60 -8.31
N MET A 24 -7.05 18.42 -7.53
CA MET A 24 -7.85 19.52 -8.10
C MET A 24 -6.96 20.68 -8.56
N PHE A 25 -5.85 20.95 -7.87
CA PHE A 25 -4.96 22.07 -8.16
C PHE A 25 -3.80 21.71 -9.07
N LEU A 26 -3.31 20.48 -9.00
CA LEU A 26 -2.07 20.04 -9.64
C LEU A 26 -2.29 18.94 -10.67
N ASN A 27 -1.55 19.00 -11.78
CA ASN A 27 -1.45 17.87 -12.72
C ASN A 27 -0.70 16.68 -12.12
N LYS A 28 0.15 16.94 -11.11
CA LYS A 28 0.94 15.95 -10.40
C LYS A 28 0.64 16.08 -8.89
N PRO A 29 -0.37 15.38 -8.36
CA PRO A 29 -0.84 15.53 -6.98
C PRO A 29 0.24 15.35 -5.93
N TRP A 30 1.22 14.45 -6.15
CA TRP A 30 2.30 14.19 -5.21
C TRP A 30 3.27 15.37 -5.01
N LEU A 31 3.21 16.41 -5.84
CA LEU A 31 3.99 17.63 -5.67
C LEU A 31 3.34 18.63 -4.69
N TRP A 32 2.25 18.25 -4.01
CA TRP A 32 1.60 19.12 -3.04
C TRP A 32 2.55 19.65 -1.94
N PRO A 33 3.58 18.89 -1.45
CA PRO A 33 4.51 19.44 -0.48
C PRO A 33 5.28 20.66 -1.00
N GLU A 34 5.55 20.72 -2.31
CA GLU A 34 6.29 21.83 -2.92
C GLU A 34 5.48 23.13 -2.97
N ILE A 35 4.16 23.03 -3.18
CA ILE A 35 3.28 24.22 -3.22
C ILE A 35 2.83 24.64 -1.82
N TRP A 36 2.97 23.77 -0.83
CA TRP A 36 2.53 24.00 0.55
C TRP A 36 3.57 24.71 1.43
N GLN A 37 4.79 24.86 0.97
CA GLN A 37 5.97 25.29 1.74
C GLN A 37 5.92 26.71 2.36
N ILE A 38 4.83 27.47 2.23
CA ILE A 38 4.79 28.89 2.62
C ILE A 38 3.73 29.22 3.67
N ASN A 39 3.33 28.25 4.48
CA ASN A 39 2.52 28.59 5.65
C ASN A 39 3.38 28.51 6.93
N PRO A 40 4.04 29.60 7.34
CA PRO A 40 4.88 29.58 8.57
C PRO A 40 4.05 29.33 9.83
N GLN A 41 2.73 29.42 9.73
CA GLN A 41 1.80 29.10 10.81
C GLN A 41 1.44 27.61 10.91
N ILE A 42 1.73 26.83 9.84
CA ILE A 42 1.47 25.39 9.81
C ILE A 42 2.85 24.72 9.75
N ALA A 43 3.45 24.53 10.91
CA ALA A 43 4.68 23.74 11.05
C ALA A 43 4.50 22.29 10.61
N ASN A 44 3.26 21.84 10.44
CA ASN A 44 2.89 20.49 10.03
C ASN A 44 1.73 20.54 9.02
N PRO A 45 1.94 20.22 7.72
CA PRO A 45 0.90 20.23 6.69
C PRO A 45 -0.24 19.23 6.96
N HIS A 46 -0.08 18.36 7.93
CA HIS A 46 -1.12 17.43 8.40
C HIS A 46 -2.20 18.07 9.28
N LEU A 47 -2.11 19.37 9.56
CA LEU A 47 -3.07 20.09 10.41
C LEU A 47 -4.07 20.89 9.58
N ILE A 48 -4.70 20.26 8.59
CA ILE A 48 -5.82 20.82 7.82
C ILE A 48 -7.10 20.10 8.29
N TYR A 49 -8.10 20.90 8.55
CA TYR A 49 -9.36 20.40 9.13
C TYR A 49 -10.54 20.67 8.19
N PRO A 50 -11.59 19.86 8.24
CA PRO A 50 -12.83 20.17 7.56
C PRO A 50 -13.33 21.56 7.96
N GLY A 51 -13.63 22.40 6.95
CA GLY A 51 -14.04 23.78 7.11
C GLY A 51 -12.93 24.82 6.87
N ASP A 52 -11.67 24.41 6.76
CA ASP A 52 -10.59 25.30 6.37
C ASP A 52 -10.74 25.75 4.92
N GLU A 53 -10.48 27.03 4.64
CA GLU A 53 -10.49 27.60 3.27
C GLU A 53 -9.07 27.68 2.73
N LEU A 54 -8.84 26.98 1.62
CA LEU A 54 -7.59 26.99 0.88
C LEU A 54 -7.72 27.93 -0.32
N GLU A 55 -6.72 28.78 -0.55
CA GLU A 55 -6.65 29.65 -1.71
C GLU A 55 -5.32 29.50 -2.45
N LEU A 56 -5.38 29.56 -3.78
CA LEU A 56 -4.20 29.58 -4.63
C LEU A 56 -3.68 31.02 -4.73
N VAL A 57 -2.44 31.23 -4.34
CA VAL A 57 -1.75 32.51 -4.43
C VAL A 57 -0.46 32.35 -5.24
N TYR A 58 0.02 33.44 -5.83
CA TYR A 58 1.29 33.46 -6.54
C TYR A 58 2.31 34.27 -5.75
N LEU A 59 3.42 33.65 -5.36
CA LEU A 59 4.55 34.27 -4.70
C LEU A 59 5.78 34.09 -5.56
N ASP A 60 6.41 35.18 -5.94
CA ASP A 60 7.57 35.20 -6.85
C ASP A 60 7.31 34.43 -8.16
N GLY A 61 6.09 34.55 -8.68
CA GLY A 61 5.65 33.88 -9.92
C GLY A 61 5.41 32.37 -9.77
N LYS A 62 5.53 31.80 -8.58
CA LYS A 62 5.27 30.38 -8.30
C LYS A 62 3.93 30.20 -7.61
N PRO A 63 3.10 29.23 -8.04
CA PRO A 63 1.83 28.93 -7.39
C PRO A 63 2.06 28.35 -6.00
N ARG A 64 1.24 28.78 -5.04
CA ARG A 64 1.27 28.34 -3.65
C ARG A 64 -0.14 28.18 -3.12
N LEU A 65 -0.39 27.12 -2.37
CA LEU A 65 -1.63 26.96 -1.61
C LEU A 65 -1.45 27.56 -0.21
N ARG A 66 -2.34 28.48 0.11
CA ARG A 66 -2.37 29.16 1.42
C ARG A 66 -3.68 28.88 2.13
N MET A 67 -3.60 28.58 3.42
CA MET A 67 -4.78 28.59 4.27
C MET A 67 -5.18 30.02 4.57
N LYS A 68 -6.39 30.40 4.24
CA LYS A 68 -6.93 31.70 4.59
C LYS A 68 -7.12 31.75 6.11
N ALA A 69 -6.37 32.60 6.80
CA ALA A 69 -6.54 32.81 8.22
C ALA A 69 -7.98 33.26 8.48
N GLY A 70 -8.82 32.36 8.94
CA GLY A 70 -10.14 32.71 9.43
C GLY A 70 -9.98 33.66 10.61
N VAL A 71 -10.70 34.79 10.60
CA VAL A 71 -10.85 35.61 11.80
C VAL A 71 -11.58 34.73 12.82
N ALA A 72 -10.84 34.12 13.74
CA ALA A 72 -11.43 33.42 14.87
C ALA A 72 -12.21 34.43 15.68
N ARG A 73 -13.51 34.55 15.41
CA ARG A 73 -14.44 35.18 16.34
C ARG A 73 -14.53 34.26 17.55
N LEU A 74 -13.74 34.53 18.54
CA LEU A 74 -13.85 33.93 19.87
C LEU A 74 -15.21 34.35 20.44
N SER A 75 -16.25 33.58 20.15
CA SER A 75 -17.51 33.63 20.84
C SER A 75 -17.37 32.76 22.08
N PRO A 76 -17.71 33.25 23.30
CA PRO A 76 -17.59 32.46 24.53
C PRO A 76 -18.75 31.44 24.67
N ARG A 77 -19.06 30.71 23.62
CA ARG A 77 -19.96 29.56 23.64
C ARG A 77 -19.13 28.31 23.44
N ILE A 78 -19.14 27.43 24.44
CA ILE A 78 -18.65 26.07 24.33
C ILE A 78 -19.41 25.42 23.17
N ARG A 79 -18.77 25.25 22.03
CA ARG A 79 -19.24 24.36 20.97
C ARG A 79 -18.65 22.99 21.29
N GLU A 80 -19.46 22.07 21.75
CA GLU A 80 -19.21 20.65 21.61
C GLU A 80 -19.39 20.31 20.11
N ALA A 81 -18.37 20.58 19.32
CA ALA A 81 -18.25 19.97 18.02
C ALA A 81 -17.49 18.66 18.21
N PRO A 82 -17.92 17.53 17.62
CA PRO A 82 -17.07 16.35 17.57
C PRO A 82 -15.73 16.78 16.98
N TRP A 83 -14.64 16.43 17.64
CA TRP A 83 -13.31 16.77 17.20
C TRP A 83 -13.00 15.94 15.96
N ASP A 84 -13.38 16.45 14.79
CA ASP A 84 -12.97 15.90 13.53
C ASP A 84 -11.44 16.11 13.44
N GLY A 85 -10.67 15.02 13.38
CA GLY A 85 -9.22 15.08 13.24
C GLY A 85 -8.81 15.77 11.94
N ALA A 86 -7.52 16.11 11.82
CA ALA A 86 -6.98 16.63 10.57
C ALA A 86 -7.20 15.62 9.43
N ILE A 87 -7.39 16.12 8.20
CA ILE A 87 -7.57 15.26 7.04
C ILE A 87 -6.29 14.46 6.77
N PRO A 88 -6.38 13.16 6.43
CA PRO A 88 -5.23 12.33 6.13
C PRO A 88 -4.62 12.68 4.77
N THR A 89 -3.37 12.28 4.56
CA THR A 89 -2.70 12.44 3.25
C THR A 89 -3.37 11.57 2.18
N ILE A 90 -3.78 10.36 2.56
CA ILE A 90 -4.42 9.36 1.70
C ILE A 90 -5.59 8.73 2.47
N PRO A 91 -6.51 8.01 1.80
CA PRO A 91 -7.61 7.34 2.48
C PRO A 91 -7.09 6.27 3.46
N VAL A 92 -6.97 6.63 4.73
CA VAL A 92 -6.42 5.72 5.78
C VAL A 92 -7.29 4.48 5.92
N ASP A 93 -8.60 4.62 5.79
CA ASP A 93 -9.55 3.49 5.90
C ASP A 93 -9.28 2.39 4.84
N ALA A 94 -8.81 2.79 3.65
CA ALA A 94 -8.47 1.83 2.59
C ALA A 94 -7.22 1.00 2.91
N ILE A 95 -6.26 1.56 3.65
CA ILE A 95 -4.99 0.91 3.96
C ILE A 95 -4.89 0.41 5.41
N ALA A 96 -5.78 0.84 6.30
CA ALA A 96 -5.72 0.49 7.72
C ALA A 96 -5.56 -1.01 7.99
N PRO A 97 -6.29 -1.92 7.29
CA PRO A 97 -6.09 -3.37 7.45
C PRO A 97 -4.71 -3.84 7.03
N PHE A 98 -4.02 -3.09 6.16
CA PHE A 98 -2.75 -3.46 5.54
C PHE A 98 -1.54 -2.73 6.13
N LEU A 99 -1.74 -1.79 7.05
CA LEU A 99 -0.64 -1.13 7.75
C LEU A 99 0.09 -2.08 8.71
N SER A 100 -0.65 -3.00 9.33
CA SER A 100 -0.12 -4.03 10.22
C SER A 100 -0.09 -5.42 9.60
N LEU A 101 -0.88 -5.68 8.59
CA LEU A 101 -1.10 -6.94 7.89
C LEU A 101 -1.22 -6.66 6.38
N PRO A 102 -0.87 -7.54 5.45
CA PRO A 102 -0.22 -8.83 5.58
C PRO A 102 1.31 -8.72 5.75
N TYR A 103 1.94 -9.87 6.02
CA TYR A 103 3.40 -9.98 6.09
C TYR A 103 3.97 -10.50 4.77
N VAL A 104 5.23 -10.17 4.53
CA VAL A 104 6.06 -10.86 3.54
C VAL A 104 7.10 -11.66 4.30
N LEU A 105 7.16 -12.94 4.04
CA LEU A 105 8.03 -13.90 4.70
C LEU A 105 9.11 -14.35 3.73
N ASN A 106 10.36 -14.32 4.15
CA ASN A 106 11.45 -14.93 3.42
C ASN A 106 11.50 -16.45 3.73
N GLU A 107 12.04 -17.24 2.81
CA GLU A 107 12.14 -18.68 2.95
C GLU A 107 12.85 -19.09 4.26
N GLY A 108 13.98 -18.46 4.57
CA GLY A 108 14.71 -18.70 5.81
C GLY A 108 13.97 -18.28 7.08
N GLU A 109 13.12 -17.25 7.01
CA GLU A 109 12.25 -16.86 8.14
C GLU A 109 11.16 -17.91 8.40
N LEU A 110 10.59 -18.48 7.34
CA LEU A 110 9.57 -19.53 7.43
C LEU A 110 10.12 -20.78 8.12
N ASP A 111 11.32 -21.21 7.73
CA ASP A 111 11.95 -22.41 8.27
C ASP A 111 12.34 -22.26 9.75
N ALA A 112 12.79 -21.05 10.11
CA ALA A 112 13.23 -20.75 11.48
C ALA A 112 12.08 -20.35 12.42
N ALA A 113 10.90 -19.98 11.87
CA ALA A 113 9.79 -19.47 12.69
C ALA A 113 9.22 -20.55 13.62
N PRO A 114 8.88 -20.22 14.87
CA PRO A 114 8.10 -21.08 15.74
C PRO A 114 6.78 -21.48 15.07
N TYR A 115 6.29 -22.69 15.34
CA TYR A 115 5.11 -23.22 14.68
C TYR A 115 4.18 -23.98 15.60
N VAL A 116 2.89 -23.97 15.27
CA VAL A 116 1.84 -24.71 15.99
C VAL A 116 2.00 -26.21 15.72
N VAL A 117 2.10 -27.01 16.78
CA VAL A 117 2.27 -28.46 16.69
C VAL A 117 1.02 -29.21 17.13
N ALA A 118 0.24 -28.66 18.07
CA ALA A 118 -0.96 -29.30 18.60
C ALA A 118 -1.86 -28.30 19.32
N PHE A 119 -3.05 -28.76 19.67
CA PHE A 119 -4.05 -28.00 20.43
C PHE A 119 -4.35 -28.68 21.76
N ALA A 120 -4.85 -27.91 22.72
CA ALA A 120 -5.37 -28.49 23.95
C ALA A 120 -6.72 -29.19 23.69
N ASP A 121 -7.07 -30.09 24.61
CA ASP A 121 -8.40 -30.72 24.72
C ASP A 121 -8.85 -31.47 23.41
N GLU A 122 -7.90 -32.15 22.75
CA GLU A 122 -8.13 -33.01 21.56
C GLU A 122 -8.76 -32.29 20.36
N HIS A 123 -8.67 -30.95 20.31
CA HIS A 123 -9.13 -30.18 19.15
C HIS A 123 -8.23 -30.40 17.92
N ILE A 124 -8.82 -30.32 16.73
CA ILE A 124 -8.10 -30.40 15.45
C ILE A 124 -7.76 -29.01 14.87
N VAL A 125 -8.42 -27.97 15.39
CA VAL A 125 -8.21 -26.55 15.09
C VAL A 125 -8.40 -25.74 16.36
N ALA A 126 -7.92 -24.51 16.40
CA ALA A 126 -8.16 -23.61 17.52
C ALA A 126 -8.73 -22.28 17.08
N GLY A 127 -9.58 -21.71 17.91
CA GLY A 127 -10.12 -20.36 17.83
C GLY A 127 -9.75 -19.51 19.03
N ALA A 128 -10.30 -18.30 19.12
CA ALA A 128 -10.09 -17.41 20.25
C ALA A 128 -10.50 -18.05 21.58
N GLY A 129 -9.72 -17.85 22.63
CA GLY A 129 -9.93 -18.41 23.96
C GLY A 129 -9.44 -19.86 24.12
N GLN A 130 -8.84 -20.46 23.10
CA GLN A 130 -8.29 -21.81 23.14
C GLN A 130 -6.76 -21.81 23.25
N ARG A 131 -6.21 -22.88 23.83
CA ARG A 131 -4.77 -23.04 24.02
C ARG A 131 -4.17 -23.81 22.86
N ILE A 132 -3.01 -23.35 22.43
CA ILE A 132 -2.20 -23.96 21.39
C ILE A 132 -0.81 -24.34 21.95
N TYR A 133 -0.21 -25.33 21.36
CA TYR A 133 1.15 -25.74 21.65
C TYR A 133 2.06 -25.44 20.50
N VAL A 134 3.15 -24.73 20.79
CA VAL A 134 4.04 -24.15 19.77
C VAL A 134 5.47 -24.58 20.04
N ARG A 135 6.19 -25.04 19.03
CA ARG A 135 7.61 -25.38 19.11
C ARG A 135 8.51 -24.21 18.75
N SER A 136 9.74 -24.25 19.23
CA SER A 136 10.81 -23.28 18.95
C SER A 136 10.56 -21.88 19.50
N ILE A 137 9.91 -21.76 20.66
CA ILE A 137 9.89 -20.55 21.47
C ILE A 137 10.89 -20.69 22.61
N ASP A 138 12.07 -20.11 22.45
CA ASP A 138 13.20 -20.34 23.36
C ASP A 138 13.28 -19.30 24.50
N SER A 139 12.54 -18.19 24.44
CA SER A 139 12.59 -17.16 25.46
C SER A 139 11.20 -16.60 25.81
N ASP A 140 11.10 -15.94 26.96
CA ASP A 140 9.90 -15.23 27.43
C ASP A 140 9.96 -13.71 27.23
N GLU A 141 10.96 -13.23 26.53
CA GLU A 141 11.12 -11.80 26.22
C GLU A 141 9.93 -11.26 25.42
N THR A 142 9.40 -12.09 24.52
CA THR A 142 8.21 -11.77 23.75
C THR A 142 7.02 -12.54 24.30
N ARG A 143 5.97 -11.83 24.68
CA ARG A 143 4.74 -12.46 25.18
C ARG A 143 3.63 -12.50 24.14
N LYS A 144 3.61 -11.59 23.19
CA LYS A 144 2.56 -11.48 22.15
C LYS A 144 3.09 -11.90 20.80
N TYR A 145 2.37 -12.78 20.17
CA TYR A 145 2.70 -13.34 18.86
C TYR A 145 1.53 -13.19 17.91
N ASP A 146 1.83 -12.86 16.67
CA ASP A 146 0.91 -13.00 15.55
C ASP A 146 1.01 -14.42 15.00
N ILE A 147 -0.15 -14.99 14.66
CA ILE A 147 -0.26 -16.32 14.04
C ILE A 147 -0.39 -16.08 12.55
N ILE A 148 0.52 -16.64 11.76
CA ILE A 148 0.64 -16.40 10.33
C ILE A 148 0.65 -17.74 9.59
N ARG A 149 -0.14 -17.81 8.51
CA ARG A 149 -0.11 -18.93 7.58
C ARG A 149 0.62 -18.52 6.32
N PRO A 150 1.63 -19.29 5.86
CA PRO A 150 2.24 -19.05 4.55
C PRO A 150 1.20 -19.20 3.45
N GLY A 151 1.13 -18.17 2.60
CA GLY A 151 0.29 -18.12 1.40
C GLY A 151 1.12 -18.35 0.13
N ASP A 152 0.67 -17.73 -0.96
CA ASP A 152 1.30 -17.86 -2.27
C ASP A 152 2.69 -17.20 -2.32
N ALA A 153 3.56 -17.72 -3.20
CA ALA A 153 4.86 -17.13 -3.45
C ALA A 153 4.72 -15.88 -4.32
N TYR A 154 5.30 -14.77 -3.89
CA TYR A 154 5.52 -13.60 -4.72
C TYR A 154 6.69 -13.85 -5.66
N ARG A 155 6.47 -13.68 -6.96
CA ARG A 155 7.45 -13.94 -8.00
C ARG A 155 7.71 -12.70 -8.82
N ASP A 156 8.97 -12.49 -9.20
CA ASP A 156 9.36 -11.46 -10.16
C ASP A 156 8.61 -11.67 -11.49
N ALA A 157 8.05 -10.59 -12.04
CA ALA A 157 7.20 -10.68 -13.23
C ALA A 157 7.93 -11.11 -14.51
N GLU A 158 9.26 -10.95 -14.56
CA GLU A 158 10.08 -11.24 -15.74
C GLU A 158 10.93 -12.51 -15.57
N THR A 159 11.53 -12.70 -14.39
CA THR A 159 12.46 -13.80 -14.12
C THR A 159 11.80 -15.01 -13.48
N ASP A 160 10.58 -14.88 -12.95
CA ASP A 160 9.85 -15.90 -12.17
C ASP A 160 10.57 -16.31 -10.87
N GLU A 161 11.59 -15.56 -10.46
CA GLU A 161 12.30 -15.77 -9.19
C GLU A 161 11.38 -15.52 -8.00
N ILE A 162 11.47 -16.34 -6.94
CA ILE A 162 10.72 -16.14 -5.71
C ILE A 162 11.32 -14.96 -4.94
N LEU A 163 10.50 -13.95 -4.68
CA LEU A 163 10.86 -12.74 -3.94
C LEU A 163 10.48 -12.83 -2.46
N GLY A 164 9.60 -13.75 -2.11
CA GLY A 164 9.08 -13.99 -0.77
C GLY A 164 7.74 -14.72 -0.83
N TYR A 165 7.14 -14.91 0.33
CA TYR A 165 5.83 -15.56 0.48
C TYR A 165 4.86 -14.62 1.18
N GLU A 166 3.61 -14.68 0.77
CA GLU A 166 2.54 -14.01 1.49
C GLU A 166 2.40 -14.60 2.90
N GLY A 167 2.28 -13.75 3.89
CA GLY A 167 1.97 -14.16 5.26
C GLY A 167 0.53 -13.78 5.60
N LEU A 168 -0.38 -14.74 5.52
CA LEU A 168 -1.77 -14.54 5.89
C LEU A 168 -1.89 -14.44 7.41
N PHE A 169 -2.44 -13.36 7.92
CA PHE A 169 -2.74 -13.22 9.34
C PHE A 169 -3.92 -14.12 9.69
N ILE A 170 -3.71 -14.99 10.67
CA ILE A 170 -4.71 -15.94 11.16
C ILE A 170 -5.27 -15.46 12.50
N GLY A 171 -4.44 -14.85 13.34
CA GLY A 171 -4.83 -14.39 14.65
C GLY A 171 -3.65 -13.91 15.48
N ALA A 172 -3.89 -13.72 16.77
CA ALA A 172 -2.87 -13.36 17.75
C ALA A 172 -2.99 -14.23 18.99
N ALA A 173 -1.85 -14.50 19.63
CA ALA A 173 -1.80 -15.31 20.84
C ALA A 173 -0.83 -14.74 21.87
N GLU A 174 -1.10 -15.02 23.16
CA GLU A 174 -0.23 -14.65 24.27
C GLU A 174 0.45 -15.86 24.88
N LEU A 175 1.77 -15.76 25.09
CA LEU A 175 2.57 -16.76 25.73
C LEU A 175 2.18 -16.89 27.22
N GLN A 176 1.71 -18.07 27.61
CA GLN A 176 1.34 -18.38 28.99
C GLN A 176 2.46 -19.14 29.73
N ARG A 177 3.11 -20.04 29.04
CA ARG A 177 4.17 -20.89 29.61
C ARG A 177 5.23 -21.20 28.57
N THR A 178 6.47 -20.94 28.89
CA THR A 178 7.65 -21.33 28.11
C THR A 178 7.86 -22.84 28.13
N GLY A 179 8.60 -23.33 27.16
CA GLY A 179 8.96 -24.76 27.03
C GLY A 179 8.98 -25.17 25.56
N ASP A 180 9.36 -26.42 25.29
CA ASP A 180 9.26 -26.99 23.95
C ASP A 180 8.47 -28.30 24.01
N PRO A 181 7.14 -28.24 23.74
CA PRO A 181 6.38 -27.06 23.22
C PRO A 181 6.00 -26.03 24.30
N ALA A 182 6.00 -24.78 23.94
CA ALA A 182 5.43 -23.68 24.72
C ALA A 182 3.90 -23.70 24.65
N THR A 183 3.24 -23.11 25.66
CA THR A 183 1.77 -22.98 25.69
C THR A 183 1.36 -21.54 25.47
N LEU A 184 0.52 -21.28 24.47
CA LEU A 184 -0.04 -19.97 24.18
C LEU A 184 -1.56 -20.01 24.23
N MET A 185 -2.17 -18.87 24.59
CA MET A 185 -3.60 -18.63 24.51
C MET A 185 -3.88 -17.80 23.27
N VAL A 186 -4.80 -18.24 22.44
CA VAL A 186 -5.26 -17.47 21.27
C VAL A 186 -6.19 -16.37 21.76
N ASP A 187 -5.79 -15.10 21.57
CA ASP A 187 -6.59 -13.93 21.96
C ASP A 187 -7.56 -13.52 20.85
N ILE A 188 -7.07 -13.53 19.60
CA ILE A 188 -7.81 -13.14 18.40
C ILE A 188 -7.63 -14.25 17.37
N ALA A 189 -8.72 -14.65 16.74
CA ALA A 189 -8.70 -15.56 15.60
C ALA A 189 -9.62 -15.01 14.51
N GLU A 190 -9.05 -14.57 13.39
CA GLU A 190 -9.80 -14.18 12.18
C GLU A 190 -10.13 -15.40 11.33
N GLN A 191 -9.30 -16.42 11.45
CA GLN A 191 -9.49 -17.74 10.86
C GLN A 191 -9.12 -18.80 11.89
N GLU A 192 -9.52 -20.04 11.63
CA GLU A 192 -9.13 -21.19 12.45
C GLU A 192 -7.62 -21.41 12.40
N VAL A 193 -7.01 -21.52 13.56
CA VAL A 193 -5.58 -21.85 13.71
C VAL A 193 -5.37 -23.32 13.39
N LEU A 194 -4.40 -23.62 12.52
CA LEU A 194 -4.06 -24.95 12.07
C LEU A 194 -2.67 -25.38 12.56
N VAL A 195 -2.45 -26.69 12.62
CA VAL A 195 -1.10 -27.23 12.79
C VAL A 195 -0.23 -26.79 11.62
N GLY A 196 0.99 -26.31 11.94
CA GLY A 196 1.91 -25.76 10.95
C GLY A 196 1.83 -24.25 10.76
N ASP A 197 0.81 -23.55 11.29
CA ASP A 197 0.79 -22.10 11.32
C ASP A 197 2.02 -21.57 12.07
N ARG A 198 2.61 -20.47 11.57
CA ARG A 198 3.85 -19.89 12.09
C ARG A 198 3.56 -18.79 13.10
N MET A 199 4.46 -18.65 14.05
CA MET A 199 4.36 -17.59 15.06
C MET A 199 5.42 -16.53 14.78
N ARG A 200 5.03 -15.27 14.90
CA ARG A 200 5.93 -14.13 14.79
C ARG A 200 5.70 -13.20 15.98
N PRO A 201 6.75 -12.61 16.55
CA PRO A 201 6.60 -11.56 17.55
C PRO A 201 5.66 -10.46 17.01
N ALA A 202 4.63 -10.10 17.78
CA ALA A 202 3.68 -9.05 17.40
C ALA A 202 4.37 -7.70 17.44
N ILE A 203 4.88 -7.24 16.28
CA ILE A 203 5.47 -5.92 16.12
C ILE A 203 4.31 -4.99 15.75
N ARG A 204 3.83 -4.23 16.71
CA ARG A 204 2.90 -3.14 16.43
C ARG A 204 3.69 -1.94 15.91
N GLU A 205 4.01 -1.92 14.64
CA GLU A 205 4.39 -0.68 14.00
C GLU A 205 3.16 0.21 14.00
N THR A 206 3.15 1.22 14.86
CA THR A 206 2.17 2.31 14.80
C THR A 206 2.51 3.18 13.58
N GLY A 207 2.21 2.67 12.40
CA GLY A 207 2.26 3.46 11.19
C GLY A 207 1.26 4.59 11.32
N THR A 208 1.74 5.82 11.46
CA THR A 208 0.88 7.00 11.67
C THR A 208 0.04 7.37 10.44
N GLY A 209 0.06 6.60 9.37
CA GLY A 209 -0.72 6.87 8.15
C GLY A 209 -0.36 8.19 7.44
N ASN A 210 0.61 8.92 7.96
CA ASN A 210 1.05 10.19 7.41
C ASN A 210 2.22 9.96 6.46
N PHE A 211 1.89 9.80 5.18
CA PHE A 211 2.86 9.59 4.12
C PHE A 211 3.20 10.92 3.45
N HIS A 212 4.49 11.15 3.18
CA HIS A 212 4.96 12.27 2.37
C HIS A 212 5.18 11.79 0.94
N PRO A 213 4.27 12.11 0.00
CA PRO A 213 4.43 11.72 -1.39
C PRO A 213 5.70 12.32 -2.00
N ARG A 214 6.46 11.48 -2.69
CA ARG A 214 7.68 11.89 -3.41
C ARG A 214 7.94 10.99 -4.61
N ALA A 215 8.65 11.52 -5.60
CA ALA A 215 9.17 10.72 -6.69
C ALA A 215 10.32 9.81 -6.19
N PRO A 216 10.56 8.66 -6.83
CA PRO A 216 11.75 7.84 -6.55
C PRO A 216 13.04 8.63 -6.82
N GLU A 217 14.08 8.41 -6.01
CA GLU A 217 15.39 9.02 -6.19
C GLU A 217 16.19 8.38 -7.33
N GLN A 218 15.91 7.13 -7.64
CA GLN A 218 16.55 6.35 -8.70
C GLN A 218 15.50 5.80 -9.67
N PRO A 219 15.92 5.44 -10.90
CA PRO A 219 15.02 4.81 -11.86
C PRO A 219 14.48 3.49 -11.31
N ILE A 220 13.17 3.34 -11.35
CA ILE A 220 12.45 2.12 -10.97
C ILE A 220 11.88 1.51 -12.26
N ASP A 221 12.06 0.22 -12.42
CA ASP A 221 11.43 -0.61 -13.45
C ASP A 221 10.97 -1.91 -12.78
N GLY A 222 9.68 -2.01 -12.57
CA GLY A 222 9.05 -3.13 -11.89
C GLY A 222 7.66 -3.41 -12.44
N ALA A 223 6.95 -4.32 -11.80
CA ALA A 223 5.61 -4.72 -12.21
C ALA A 223 4.70 -4.99 -11.00
N ILE A 224 3.40 -4.96 -11.24
CA ILE A 224 2.38 -5.41 -10.30
C ILE A 224 2.30 -6.93 -10.36
N ILE A 225 2.62 -7.62 -9.27
CA ILE A 225 2.67 -9.09 -9.23
C ILE A 225 1.47 -9.71 -8.52
N SER A 226 0.80 -8.98 -7.64
CA SER A 226 -0.39 -9.47 -6.94
C SER A 226 -1.32 -8.33 -6.55
N VAL A 227 -2.55 -8.67 -6.23
CA VAL A 227 -3.58 -7.76 -5.69
C VAL A 227 -4.11 -8.36 -4.41
N LEU A 228 -4.05 -7.62 -3.34
CA LEU A 228 -4.67 -8.02 -2.08
C LEU A 228 -6.19 -7.82 -2.21
N ASN A 229 -6.97 -8.82 -1.81
CA ASN A 229 -8.44 -8.92 -1.94
C ASN A 229 -8.97 -9.50 -3.26
N GLY A 230 -8.17 -10.20 -4.05
CA GLY A 230 -8.63 -11.15 -5.06
C GLY A 230 -9.41 -10.58 -6.26
N VAL A 231 -9.25 -9.31 -6.62
CA VAL A 231 -9.93 -8.68 -7.75
C VAL A 231 -9.07 -8.82 -9.01
N SER A 232 -9.66 -9.28 -10.10
CA SER A 232 -8.97 -9.40 -11.40
C SER A 232 -8.80 -8.05 -12.12
N GLN A 233 -9.61 -7.04 -11.78
CA GLN A 233 -9.51 -5.69 -12.28
C GLN A 233 -9.12 -4.75 -11.13
N ILE A 234 -8.02 -4.05 -11.32
CA ILE A 234 -7.44 -3.17 -10.33
C ILE A 234 -7.94 -1.75 -10.59
N GLY A 235 -8.62 -1.18 -9.60
CA GLY A 235 -9.13 0.19 -9.63
C GLY A 235 -8.50 1.07 -8.56
N GLN A 236 -9.01 2.29 -8.45
CA GLN A 236 -8.61 3.23 -7.41
C GLN A 236 -8.79 2.63 -6.01
N TYR A 237 -7.84 2.87 -5.14
CA TYR A 237 -7.75 2.39 -3.75
C TYR A 237 -7.58 0.86 -3.58
N ASN A 238 -7.42 0.11 -4.65
CA ASN A 238 -6.97 -1.27 -4.51
C ASN A 238 -5.50 -1.32 -4.05
N ILE A 239 -5.20 -2.34 -3.26
CA ILE A 239 -3.85 -2.60 -2.77
C ILE A 239 -3.18 -3.60 -3.69
N VAL A 240 -1.99 -3.26 -4.14
CA VAL A 240 -1.19 -4.07 -5.07
C VAL A 240 0.16 -4.41 -4.47
N VAL A 241 0.72 -5.52 -4.90
CA VAL A 241 2.08 -5.95 -4.56
C VAL A 241 2.98 -5.72 -5.77
N LEU A 242 4.14 -5.14 -5.52
CA LEU A 242 5.16 -4.85 -6.52
C LEU A 242 6.36 -5.78 -6.33
N ASP A 243 6.99 -6.17 -7.44
CA ASP A 243 8.22 -6.96 -7.48
C ASP A 243 9.50 -6.14 -7.21
N ARG A 244 9.36 -4.99 -6.57
CA ARG A 244 10.46 -4.11 -6.16
C ARG A 244 10.27 -3.74 -4.69
N GLY A 245 11.38 -3.67 -3.96
CA GLY A 245 11.39 -3.43 -2.53
C GLY A 245 12.38 -2.36 -2.09
N ARG A 246 12.81 -2.44 -0.83
CA ARG A 246 13.79 -1.51 -0.26
C ARG A 246 15.15 -1.56 -0.96
N ILE A 247 15.58 -2.74 -1.41
CA ILE A 247 16.84 -2.88 -2.14
C ILE A 247 16.83 -2.12 -3.46
N ASP A 248 15.65 -1.90 -4.05
CA ASP A 248 15.45 -1.13 -5.26
C ASP A 248 15.17 0.36 -4.98
N GLY A 249 15.29 0.80 -3.72
CA GLY A 249 15.09 2.20 -3.32
C GLY A 249 13.63 2.56 -3.05
N LEU A 250 12.72 1.60 -2.95
CA LEU A 250 11.34 1.88 -2.57
C LEU A 250 11.21 2.04 -1.06
N SER A 251 10.37 2.98 -0.66
CA SER A 251 10.06 3.30 0.74
C SER A 251 8.68 3.94 0.83
N PRO A 252 8.06 3.95 2.01
CA PRO A 252 6.74 4.57 2.18
C PRO A 252 6.72 6.02 1.70
N GLY A 253 5.68 6.39 0.94
CA GLY A 253 5.51 7.70 0.31
C GLY A 253 6.03 7.80 -1.13
N VAL A 254 6.79 6.83 -1.64
CA VAL A 254 7.23 6.84 -3.04
C VAL A 254 6.03 6.65 -3.96
N VAL A 255 5.91 7.54 -4.97
CA VAL A 255 4.86 7.51 -5.98
C VAL A 255 5.43 6.98 -7.29
N LEU A 256 4.71 6.04 -7.90
CA LEU A 256 5.06 5.42 -9.16
C LEU A 256 3.92 5.60 -10.17
N GLN A 257 4.27 5.72 -11.45
CA GLN A 257 3.33 5.63 -12.55
C GLN A 257 3.11 4.15 -12.89
N VAL A 258 1.85 3.81 -13.14
CA VAL A 258 1.47 2.50 -13.69
C VAL A 258 1.24 2.66 -15.17
N ASP A 259 1.92 1.82 -15.96
CA ASP A 259 1.73 1.73 -17.41
C ASP A 259 1.11 0.39 -17.76
N HIS A 260 -0.02 0.44 -18.47
CA HIS A 260 -0.61 -0.74 -19.06
C HIS A 260 0.33 -1.30 -20.13
N ARG A 261 0.70 -2.57 -19.98
CA ARG A 261 1.64 -3.24 -20.89
C ARG A 261 1.00 -3.42 -22.27
N GLY A 262 1.60 -2.83 -23.31
CA GLY A 262 1.13 -2.95 -24.67
C GLY A 262 1.05 -4.39 -25.14
N GLU A 263 -0.10 -4.78 -25.69
CA GLU A 263 -0.31 -6.12 -26.23
C GLU A 263 0.53 -6.37 -27.49
N THR A 264 0.89 -7.61 -27.72
CA THR A 264 1.54 -8.04 -28.97
C THR A 264 0.47 -8.50 -29.95
N VAL A 265 0.18 -7.68 -30.96
CA VAL A 265 -0.82 -7.95 -31.98
C VAL A 265 -0.18 -8.43 -33.29
N PRO A 266 -0.85 -9.31 -34.04
CA PRO A 266 -0.38 -9.70 -35.37
C PRO A 266 -0.56 -8.55 -36.37
N ASP A 267 0.48 -8.23 -37.12
CA ASP A 267 0.38 -7.26 -38.22
C ASP A 267 -0.43 -7.87 -39.37
N GLN A 268 -1.65 -7.38 -39.52
CA GLN A 268 -2.57 -7.86 -40.56
C GLN A 268 -2.23 -7.34 -41.95
N VAL A 269 -1.53 -6.19 -42.05
CA VAL A 269 -1.14 -5.58 -43.33
C VAL A 269 0.10 -6.26 -43.87
N ALA A 270 1.14 -6.44 -43.09
CA ALA A 270 2.30 -7.23 -43.44
C ALA A 270 1.95 -8.68 -43.85
N ARG A 271 0.93 -9.25 -43.17
CA ARG A 271 0.38 -10.57 -43.48
C ARG A 271 -0.26 -10.64 -44.87
N SER A 272 -0.91 -9.59 -45.34
CA SER A 272 -1.59 -9.54 -46.65
C SER A 272 -0.59 -9.43 -47.83
N GLN A 273 0.60 -8.93 -47.54
CA GLN A 273 1.66 -8.73 -48.55
C GLN A 273 2.64 -9.93 -48.64
N ALA A 274 2.59 -10.86 -47.67
CA ALA A 274 3.47 -12.04 -47.66
C ALA A 274 3.07 -13.05 -48.76
N THR A 275 4.01 -13.36 -49.64
CA THR A 275 3.88 -14.41 -50.68
C THR A 275 3.67 -15.79 -50.01
N PHE A 276 2.93 -16.70 -50.70
CA PHE A 276 2.44 -17.99 -50.19
C PHE A 276 3.52 -18.88 -49.54
N LEU A 277 4.79 -18.66 -49.83
CA LEU A 277 5.94 -19.41 -49.28
C LEU A 277 6.42 -18.97 -47.91
N ASN A 278 6.00 -17.77 -47.41
CA ASN A 278 6.49 -17.18 -46.17
C ASN A 278 5.39 -17.07 -45.10
N ARG A 279 4.35 -17.88 -45.14
CA ARG A 279 3.16 -17.85 -44.31
C ARG A 279 3.39 -18.24 -42.85
N SER A 280 4.56 -18.76 -42.51
CA SER A 280 4.87 -19.25 -41.15
C SER A 280 5.47 -18.20 -40.22
N MET A 281 5.98 -17.08 -40.71
CA MET A 281 6.43 -15.96 -39.89
C MET A 281 5.30 -14.94 -39.78
N ARG A 282 4.49 -15.09 -38.74
CA ARG A 282 3.50 -14.07 -38.32
C ARG A 282 4.29 -12.91 -37.72
N GLU A 283 4.49 -11.86 -38.48
CA GLU A 283 5.04 -10.62 -37.93
C GLU A 283 4.11 -10.10 -36.84
N LYS A 284 4.63 -9.97 -35.64
CA LYS A 284 3.90 -9.46 -34.48
C LYS A 284 4.46 -8.11 -34.11
N VAL A 285 3.60 -7.15 -33.89
CA VAL A 285 3.96 -5.80 -33.44
C VAL A 285 3.55 -5.65 -31.99
N LYS A 286 4.50 -5.24 -31.15
CA LYS A 286 4.21 -4.86 -29.77
C LYS A 286 3.70 -3.42 -29.74
N LEU A 287 2.50 -3.22 -29.22
CA LEU A 287 1.95 -1.89 -29.00
C LEU A 287 2.74 -1.16 -27.90
N PRO A 288 2.78 0.17 -27.91
CA PRO A 288 3.41 0.95 -26.86
C PRO A 288 2.70 0.75 -25.52
N ASP A 289 3.47 0.80 -24.44
CA ASP A 289 2.93 0.84 -23.10
C ASP A 289 2.22 2.20 -22.88
N GLU A 290 1.04 2.21 -22.24
CA GLU A 290 0.23 3.42 -22.05
C GLU A 290 0.01 3.70 -20.56
N ALA A 291 0.14 4.98 -20.15
CA ALA A 291 -0.11 5.39 -18.78
C ALA A 291 -1.54 5.03 -18.34
N ALA A 292 -1.66 4.21 -17.30
CA ALA A 292 -2.91 3.71 -16.77
C ALA A 292 -3.29 4.39 -15.44
N GLY A 293 -2.32 4.78 -14.62
CA GLY A 293 -2.61 5.39 -13.34
C GLY A 293 -1.38 5.76 -12.52
N LEU A 294 -1.62 6.03 -11.26
CA LEU A 294 -0.60 6.33 -10.25
C LEU A 294 -0.84 5.46 -9.02
N LEU A 295 0.24 5.01 -8.42
CA LEU A 295 0.20 4.33 -7.14
C LEU A 295 1.17 5.00 -6.15
N MET A 296 0.93 4.80 -4.87
CA MET A 296 1.84 5.20 -3.80
C MET A 296 2.22 4.00 -2.95
N VAL A 297 3.50 3.81 -2.72
CA VAL A 297 4.02 2.79 -1.82
C VAL A 297 3.73 3.23 -0.38
N PHE A 298 3.06 2.38 0.41
CA PHE A 298 2.81 2.64 1.82
C PHE A 298 3.58 1.69 2.74
N ARG A 299 4.05 0.54 2.21
CA ARG A 299 4.88 -0.41 2.94
C ARG A 299 5.91 -1.05 2.00
N ALA A 300 7.17 -1.07 2.42
CA ALA A 300 8.25 -1.67 1.65
C ALA A 300 8.96 -2.74 2.46
N PHE A 301 9.07 -3.93 1.90
CA PHE A 301 9.88 -5.04 2.39
C PHE A 301 11.21 -5.07 1.64
N GLU A 302 12.00 -6.08 1.84
CA GLU A 302 13.32 -6.16 1.23
C GLU A 302 13.26 -6.20 -0.30
N ARG A 303 12.48 -7.12 -0.88
CA ARG A 303 12.38 -7.39 -2.32
C ARG A 303 11.00 -7.08 -2.93
N VAL A 304 9.98 -6.86 -2.11
CA VAL A 304 8.62 -6.53 -2.55
C VAL A 304 8.12 -5.31 -1.80
N SER A 305 7.12 -4.63 -2.35
CA SER A 305 6.44 -3.55 -1.64
C SER A 305 4.94 -3.56 -1.90
N PHE A 306 4.19 -2.96 -0.98
CA PHE A 306 2.75 -2.77 -1.10
C PHE A 306 2.46 -1.32 -1.46
N GLY A 307 1.65 -1.15 -2.49
CA GLY A 307 1.19 0.14 -2.98
C GLY A 307 -0.33 0.21 -3.01
N ILE A 308 -0.85 1.41 -2.85
CA ILE A 308 -2.25 1.75 -3.07
C ILE A 308 -2.39 2.48 -4.39
N ILE A 309 -3.36 2.08 -5.20
CA ILE A 309 -3.68 2.81 -6.44
C ILE A 309 -4.37 4.12 -6.07
N MET A 310 -3.70 5.23 -6.37
CA MET A 310 -4.20 6.58 -6.05
C MET A 310 -5.07 7.15 -7.16
N ASP A 311 -4.76 6.83 -8.41
CA ASP A 311 -5.50 7.25 -9.60
C ASP A 311 -5.49 6.12 -10.63
N ALA A 312 -6.63 5.83 -11.23
CA ALA A 312 -6.78 4.83 -12.27
C ALA A 312 -7.57 5.44 -13.44
N LYS A 313 -6.85 5.87 -14.47
CA LYS A 313 -7.43 6.43 -15.72
C LYS A 313 -7.92 5.34 -16.66
N ARG A 314 -7.38 4.14 -16.52
CA ARG A 314 -7.71 2.93 -17.27
C ARG A 314 -7.69 1.73 -16.34
N SER A 315 -8.21 0.60 -16.80
CA SER A 315 -8.10 -0.68 -16.09
C SER A 315 -6.63 -1.05 -15.92
N ILE A 316 -6.23 -1.33 -14.70
CA ILE A 316 -4.89 -1.83 -14.35
C ILE A 316 -4.99 -3.34 -14.18
N HIS A 317 -3.94 -4.07 -14.57
CA HIS A 317 -3.91 -5.52 -14.55
C HIS A 317 -2.62 -6.03 -13.90
N LEU A 318 -2.62 -7.29 -13.54
CA LEU A 318 -1.39 -7.97 -13.15
C LEU A 318 -0.37 -7.91 -14.29
N LYS A 319 0.91 -7.73 -13.94
CA LYS A 319 2.05 -7.56 -14.83
C LYS A 319 2.10 -6.21 -15.57
N ASP A 320 1.21 -5.26 -15.26
CA ASP A 320 1.39 -3.88 -15.69
C ASP A 320 2.65 -3.31 -15.04
N LYS A 321 3.36 -2.49 -15.81
CA LYS A 321 4.65 -1.93 -15.39
C LYS A 321 4.48 -0.79 -14.40
N VAL A 322 5.47 -0.66 -13.51
CA VAL A 322 5.58 0.49 -12.63
C VAL A 322 6.93 1.17 -12.84
N ARG A 323 6.91 2.50 -12.93
CA ARG A 323 8.11 3.32 -13.16
C ARG A 323 8.01 4.69 -12.50
N ASN A 324 9.06 5.49 -12.65
CA ASN A 324 9.06 6.90 -12.20
C ASN A 324 7.96 7.69 -12.92
N PRO A 325 7.22 8.59 -12.23
CA PRO A 325 6.10 9.38 -12.76
C PRO A 325 6.53 10.58 -13.61
#